data_6bbdcdcab2c991861b066c8e47613bfc
#
_entry.id   6bbdcdcab2c991861b066c8e47613bfc
#
_cell.length_a   1.000
_cell.length_b   1.000
_cell.length_c   1.000
_cell.angle_alpha   90.00
_cell.angle_beta   90.00
_cell.angle_gamma   90.00
#
_symmetry.space_group_name_H-M   'P 1'
#
loop_
_entity.id
_entity.type
_entity.pdbx_description
1 polymer ?
#
loop_
_entity_poly.entity_id
_entity_poly.type
_entity_poly.pdbx_seq_one_letter_code
_entity_poly.pdbx_strand_id
1 'polypeptide(L)'
;MSLAQKKTTAPYPSVGADEEQSLNKITNLSIAIESAENKSSEPSFNEMFRKMQRIYDPAYLPAVSMQDLYETIYPSRPPIIDGLLYAGTYLFVGAPKVGKSFLMAQIGYHVSTGLELWGYPVHQGAVLYLALEDDHRRLQDRLFRMFGTESADNLYFSIYAKQLGAGLEEQLKWFVQEHPDTRLIIIDTLQKVRESGGDTYSYASDYEVITKLKAFADEHGICLLLVHHTRKQQAEDKFDMISGTNGLLGAADGAFLLQKERRTSNTAMLDISGRDQQDQRLYLTRNEERLIWTLERAETELWKEPPDPVLAAIAALVTAEQPQWSGTATELVAALGLKMKPNALSMRLNVRAGKLQGEYGIRYESHRSHAGRTLSFTLDCPQA
;
A
#
# COMPACT_ATOMS: atom_id res chain seq x y z
N MET A 1 -26.60 -23.63 -63.37
CA MET A 1 -27.71 -23.12 -62.56
C MET A 1 -27.53 -23.74 -61.14
N SER A 2 -27.26 -23.11 -60.08
CA SER A 2 -27.58 -21.88 -59.44
C SER A 2 -26.48 -21.56 -58.43
N LEU A 3 -26.05 -20.32 -58.41
CA LEU A 3 -25.05 -19.73 -57.44
C LEU A 3 -25.73 -19.54 -56.08
N ALA A 4 -25.13 -20.09 -55.02
CA ALA A 4 -25.44 -19.72 -53.64
C ALA A 4 -24.31 -18.85 -53.08
N GLN A 5 -24.61 -17.56 -52.90
CA GLN A 5 -23.73 -16.57 -52.27
C GLN A 5 -23.54 -16.87 -50.78
N LYS A 6 -22.30 -17.09 -50.34
CA LYS A 6 -21.88 -17.04 -48.94
C LYS A 6 -21.77 -15.60 -48.53
N LYS A 7 -22.61 -15.13 -47.58
CA LYS A 7 -22.41 -13.91 -46.84
C LYS A 7 -21.31 -14.14 -45.81
N THR A 8 -20.16 -13.49 -46.00
CA THR A 8 -19.10 -13.34 -45.01
C THR A 8 -19.53 -12.26 -44.02
N THR A 9 -19.81 -12.62 -42.78
CA THR A 9 -19.89 -11.68 -41.66
C THR A 9 -18.49 -11.35 -41.23
N ALA A 10 -18.13 -10.07 -41.30
CA ALA A 10 -16.87 -9.54 -40.74
C ALA A 10 -16.86 -9.66 -39.22
N PRO A 11 -15.73 -9.99 -38.60
CA PRO A 11 -15.62 -10.00 -37.15
C PRO A 11 -15.63 -8.56 -36.60
N TYR A 12 -16.31 -8.36 -35.46
CA TYR A 12 -16.25 -7.13 -34.68
C TYR A 12 -14.81 -6.85 -34.26
N PRO A 13 -14.37 -5.58 -34.26
CA PRO A 13 -13.05 -5.24 -33.76
C PRO A 13 -12.97 -5.52 -32.26
N SER A 14 -11.93 -6.24 -31.85
CA SER A 14 -11.58 -6.43 -30.46
C SER A 14 -11.22 -5.07 -29.86
N VAL A 15 -11.84 -4.73 -28.71
CA VAL A 15 -11.51 -3.57 -27.90
C VAL A 15 -10.03 -3.70 -27.49
N GLY A 16 -9.21 -2.74 -27.85
CA GLY A 16 -7.77 -2.79 -27.62
C GLY A 16 -7.42 -2.58 -26.14
N ALA A 17 -6.28 -3.10 -25.72
CA ALA A 17 -5.74 -2.98 -24.36
C ALA A 17 -5.62 -1.53 -23.85
N ASP A 18 -5.57 -0.55 -24.73
CA ASP A 18 -5.56 0.88 -24.43
C ASP A 18 -6.90 1.40 -23.87
N GLU A 19 -8.03 0.78 -24.26
CA GLU A 19 -9.36 1.14 -23.73
C GLU A 19 -9.59 0.60 -22.31
N GLU A 20 -9.06 -0.58 -21.98
CA GLU A 20 -9.13 -1.11 -20.60
C GLU A 20 -8.25 -0.33 -19.61
N GLN A 21 -7.06 0.14 -20.04
CA GLN A 21 -6.24 1.04 -19.22
C GLN A 21 -6.90 2.41 -19.01
N SER A 22 -7.66 2.87 -20.00
CA SER A 22 -8.48 4.08 -19.88
C SER A 22 -9.63 3.88 -18.88
N LEU A 23 -10.30 2.73 -18.90
CA LEU A 23 -11.38 2.40 -17.95
C LEU A 23 -10.89 2.32 -16.50
N ASN A 24 -9.75 1.69 -16.24
CA ASN A 24 -9.19 1.60 -14.89
C ASN A 24 -8.71 2.96 -14.35
N LYS A 25 -8.14 3.82 -15.21
CA LYS A 25 -7.87 5.23 -14.84
C LYS A 25 -9.16 5.98 -14.48
N ILE A 26 -10.26 5.69 -15.16
CA ILE A 26 -11.57 6.32 -14.94
C ILE A 26 -12.16 5.88 -13.60
N THR A 27 -12.03 4.60 -13.22
CA THR A 27 -12.54 4.08 -11.94
C THR A 27 -11.82 4.75 -10.75
N ASN A 28 -10.49 4.90 -10.84
CA ASN A 28 -9.70 5.59 -9.83
C ASN A 28 -9.98 7.10 -9.77
N LEU A 29 -10.25 7.74 -10.92
CA LEU A 29 -10.72 9.12 -10.94
C LEU A 29 -12.14 9.26 -10.37
N SER A 30 -13.02 8.27 -10.57
CA SER A 30 -14.38 8.28 -9.99
C SER A 30 -14.34 8.23 -8.47
N ILE A 31 -13.46 7.42 -7.87
CA ILE A 31 -13.26 7.36 -6.42
C ILE A 31 -12.68 8.67 -5.89
N ALA A 32 -11.74 9.29 -6.61
CA ALA A 32 -11.20 10.60 -6.25
C ALA A 32 -12.23 11.74 -6.44
N ILE A 33 -13.15 11.60 -7.39
CA ILE A 33 -14.23 12.55 -7.65
C ILE A 33 -15.37 12.38 -6.65
N GLU A 34 -15.74 11.16 -6.26
CA GLU A 34 -16.72 10.89 -5.20
C GLU A 34 -16.24 11.43 -3.84
N SER A 35 -14.94 11.38 -3.56
CA SER A 35 -14.39 12.02 -2.35
C SER A 35 -14.31 13.55 -2.44
N ALA A 36 -14.29 14.14 -3.63
CA ALA A 36 -14.31 15.59 -3.85
C ALA A 36 -15.75 16.16 -3.86
N GLU A 37 -16.78 15.34 -4.02
CA GLU A 37 -18.18 15.75 -4.14
C GLU A 37 -18.90 16.02 -2.79
N ASN A 38 -18.18 16.12 -1.69
CA ASN A 38 -18.75 16.65 -0.45
C ASN A 38 -19.01 18.19 -0.50
N LYS A 39 -19.16 18.77 -1.70
CA LYS A 39 -19.72 20.11 -1.92
C LYS A 39 -21.23 19.97 -2.10
N SER A 40 -21.95 20.27 -1.06
CA SER A 40 -23.40 20.29 -0.92
C SER A 40 -24.12 21.07 -2.04
N SER A 41 -24.53 20.38 -3.03
CA SER A 41 -25.71 20.39 -3.88
C SER A 41 -25.49 19.24 -4.86
N GLU A 42 -26.46 18.35 -4.99
CA GLU A 42 -26.38 17.32 -6.03
C GLU A 42 -26.09 18.03 -7.35
N PRO A 43 -24.96 17.69 -8.04
CA PRO A 43 -24.63 18.33 -9.30
C PRO A 43 -25.78 18.09 -10.26
N SER A 44 -26.21 19.13 -10.97
CA SER A 44 -27.28 18.96 -11.97
C SER A 44 -26.84 17.89 -12.98
N PHE A 45 -27.79 17.11 -13.51
CA PHE A 45 -27.51 16.11 -14.54
C PHE A 45 -26.59 16.65 -15.67
N ASN A 46 -26.77 17.92 -16.03
CA ASN A 46 -25.93 18.60 -17.03
C ASN A 46 -24.49 18.83 -16.57
N GLU A 47 -24.25 19.07 -15.29
CA GLU A 47 -22.88 19.20 -14.75
C GLU A 47 -22.21 17.85 -14.66
N MET A 48 -22.92 16.81 -14.25
CA MET A 48 -22.43 15.44 -14.21
C MET A 48 -22.10 14.92 -15.61
N PHE A 49 -22.97 15.21 -16.59
CA PHE A 49 -22.75 14.85 -18.00
C PHE A 49 -21.55 15.58 -18.61
N ARG A 50 -21.38 16.88 -18.31
CA ARG A 50 -20.20 17.66 -18.75
C ARG A 50 -18.90 17.16 -18.11
N LYS A 51 -18.93 16.78 -16.84
CA LYS A 51 -17.78 16.16 -16.17
C LYS A 51 -17.41 14.82 -16.83
N MET A 52 -18.38 13.96 -17.09
CA MET A 52 -18.17 12.72 -17.81
C MET A 52 -17.56 12.95 -19.21
N GLN A 53 -18.12 13.87 -20.00
CA GLN A 53 -17.54 14.19 -21.31
C GLN A 53 -16.10 14.69 -21.25
N ARG A 54 -15.74 15.48 -20.21
CA ARG A 54 -14.36 15.93 -20.01
C ARG A 54 -13.40 14.80 -19.67
N ILE A 55 -13.85 13.80 -18.89
CA ILE A 55 -13.02 12.64 -18.49
C ILE A 55 -12.65 11.80 -19.73
N TYR A 56 -13.54 11.73 -20.73
CA TYR A 56 -13.32 11.00 -21.99
C TYR A 56 -12.55 11.81 -23.04
N ASP A 57 -12.28 13.10 -22.82
CA ASP A 57 -11.48 13.93 -23.74
C ASP A 57 -10.00 13.62 -23.52
N PRO A 58 -9.27 13.07 -24.52
CA PRO A 58 -7.85 12.79 -24.40
C PRO A 58 -6.98 14.03 -24.10
N ALA A 59 -7.46 15.22 -24.37
CA ALA A 59 -6.79 16.49 -24.07
C ALA A 59 -7.06 16.99 -22.65
N TYR A 60 -7.97 16.34 -21.89
CA TYR A 60 -8.31 16.76 -20.53
C TYR A 60 -7.24 16.28 -19.52
N LEU A 61 -6.59 17.23 -18.87
CA LEU A 61 -5.72 16.96 -17.74
C LEU A 61 -6.51 17.16 -16.43
N PRO A 62 -6.77 16.09 -15.64
CA PRO A 62 -7.46 16.21 -14.37
C PRO A 62 -6.53 16.82 -13.31
N ALA A 63 -6.49 18.15 -13.26
CA ALA A 63 -5.72 18.89 -12.27
C ALA A 63 -6.57 19.29 -11.08
N VAL A 64 -6.02 19.18 -9.88
CA VAL A 64 -6.64 19.57 -8.61
C VAL A 64 -5.83 20.70 -8.01
N SER A 65 -6.49 21.76 -7.51
CA SER A 65 -5.78 22.85 -6.85
C SER A 65 -5.28 22.44 -5.45
N MET A 66 -4.24 23.11 -4.96
CA MET A 66 -3.77 22.91 -3.58
C MET A 66 -4.89 23.16 -2.54
N GLN A 67 -5.77 24.10 -2.81
CA GLN A 67 -6.92 24.38 -1.96
C GLN A 67 -7.88 23.19 -1.93
N ASP A 68 -8.22 22.64 -3.09
CA ASP A 68 -9.10 21.45 -3.17
C ASP A 68 -8.48 20.23 -2.47
N LEU A 69 -7.15 20.03 -2.59
CA LEU A 69 -6.43 18.98 -1.85
C LEU A 69 -6.61 19.12 -0.33
N TYR A 70 -6.53 20.36 0.20
CA TYR A 70 -6.69 20.58 1.63
C TYR A 70 -8.16 20.58 2.08
N GLU A 71 -9.10 20.83 1.17
CA GLU A 71 -10.53 20.76 1.46
C GLU A 71 -11.09 19.33 1.39
N THR A 72 -10.37 18.40 0.75
CA THR A 72 -10.77 17.00 0.58
C THR A 72 -10.24 16.16 1.74
N ILE A 73 -11.09 15.26 2.27
CA ILE A 73 -10.69 14.23 3.22
C ILE A 73 -10.32 13.00 2.41
N TYR A 74 -9.04 12.62 2.42
CA TYR A 74 -8.59 11.39 1.79
C TYR A 74 -8.63 10.23 2.79
N PRO A 75 -8.96 9.00 2.34
CA PRO A 75 -8.92 7.81 3.19
C PRO A 75 -7.53 7.63 3.80
N SER A 76 -7.48 7.30 5.08
CA SER A 76 -6.22 6.95 5.73
C SER A 76 -5.69 5.63 5.19
N ARG A 77 -4.39 5.58 4.93
CA ARG A 77 -3.66 4.34 4.65
C ARG A 77 -2.73 4.07 5.81
N PRO A 78 -3.18 3.35 6.84
CA PRO A 78 -2.31 3.04 7.97
C PRO A 78 -1.11 2.23 7.49
N PRO A 79 0.05 2.36 8.15
CA PRO A 79 1.20 1.49 7.86
C PRO A 79 0.82 0.02 8.03
N ILE A 80 1.57 -0.86 7.40
CA ILE A 80 1.43 -2.30 7.61
C ILE A 80 2.16 -2.70 8.90
N ILE A 81 3.36 -2.12 9.08
CA ILE A 81 4.18 -2.22 10.29
C ILE A 81 4.66 -0.80 10.60
N ASP A 82 4.30 -0.27 11.75
CA ASP A 82 4.59 1.11 12.14
C ASP A 82 6.09 1.43 12.03
N GLY A 83 6.40 2.51 11.31
CA GLY A 83 7.78 2.94 11.12
C GLY A 83 8.66 2.04 10.24
N LEU A 84 8.13 0.91 9.75
CA LEU A 84 8.91 -0.07 9.01
C LEU A 84 8.37 -0.37 7.61
N LEU A 85 7.06 -0.58 7.45
CA LEU A 85 6.45 -0.99 6.18
C LEU A 85 5.10 -0.30 5.97
N TYR A 86 4.92 0.32 4.81
CA TYR A 86 3.74 1.09 4.44
C TYR A 86 3.03 0.48 3.23
N ALA A 87 1.82 0.96 2.92
CA ALA A 87 1.19 0.66 1.63
C ALA A 87 2.04 1.22 0.49
N GLY A 88 2.13 0.48 -0.62
CA GLY A 88 2.98 0.81 -1.76
C GLY A 88 3.78 -0.40 -2.25
N THR A 89 4.76 -0.16 -3.11
CA THR A 89 5.57 -1.23 -3.72
C THR A 89 7.03 -1.12 -3.29
N TYR A 90 7.52 -2.16 -2.62
CA TYR A 90 8.87 -2.21 -2.07
C TYR A 90 9.66 -3.38 -2.65
N LEU A 91 10.95 -3.15 -2.90
CA LEU A 91 11.88 -4.20 -3.24
C LEU A 91 12.48 -4.80 -1.97
N PHE A 92 12.50 -6.13 -1.86
CA PHE A 92 13.24 -6.83 -0.81
C PHE A 92 14.41 -7.58 -1.43
N VAL A 93 15.61 -7.08 -1.22
CA VAL A 93 16.80 -7.46 -1.98
C VAL A 93 17.86 -8.10 -1.08
N GLY A 94 18.64 -9.00 -1.64
CA GLY A 94 19.77 -9.60 -0.95
C GLY A 94 20.37 -10.76 -1.74
N ALA A 95 21.59 -11.15 -1.39
CA ALA A 95 22.29 -12.26 -2.03
C ALA A 95 21.49 -13.58 -1.97
N PRO A 96 21.65 -14.50 -2.91
CA PRO A 96 21.07 -15.84 -2.82
C PRO A 96 21.44 -16.52 -1.49
N LYS A 97 20.47 -17.19 -0.87
CA LYS A 97 20.63 -17.95 0.40
C LYS A 97 20.97 -17.10 1.64
N VAL A 98 20.78 -15.76 1.60
CA VAL A 98 21.00 -14.89 2.76
C VAL A 98 19.92 -15.04 3.84
N GLY A 99 18.76 -15.61 3.49
CA GLY A 99 17.64 -15.82 4.41
C GLY A 99 16.40 -14.97 4.13
N LYS A 100 16.28 -14.42 2.90
CA LYS A 100 15.14 -13.58 2.48
C LYS A 100 13.79 -14.26 2.71
N SER A 101 13.60 -15.48 2.16
CA SER A 101 12.32 -16.20 2.24
C SER A 101 11.91 -16.55 3.68
N PHE A 102 12.86 -16.70 4.61
CA PHE A 102 12.54 -16.84 6.04
C PHE A 102 12.02 -15.53 6.62
N LEU A 103 12.65 -14.40 6.28
CA LEU A 103 12.20 -13.10 6.74
C LEU A 103 10.85 -12.73 6.11
N MET A 104 10.60 -13.08 4.84
CA MET A 104 9.30 -12.91 4.19
C MET A 104 8.20 -13.71 4.91
N ALA A 105 8.45 -14.98 5.24
CA ALA A 105 7.51 -15.80 6.00
C ALA A 105 7.25 -15.22 7.39
N GLN A 106 8.29 -14.69 8.05
CA GLN A 106 8.17 -14.04 9.36
C GLN A 106 7.32 -12.76 9.28
N ILE A 107 7.61 -11.86 8.33
CA ILE A 107 6.81 -10.64 8.13
C ILE A 107 5.35 -11.02 7.83
N GLY A 108 5.12 -11.97 6.90
CA GLY A 108 3.78 -12.45 6.57
C GLY A 108 3.02 -12.99 7.78
N TYR A 109 3.68 -13.77 8.63
CA TYR A 109 3.08 -14.30 9.85
C TYR A 109 2.69 -13.18 10.83
N HIS A 110 3.57 -12.22 11.08
CA HIS A 110 3.27 -11.12 11.98
C HIS A 110 2.13 -10.24 11.46
N VAL A 111 2.08 -9.95 10.14
CA VAL A 111 0.98 -9.17 9.55
C VAL A 111 -0.34 -9.94 9.61
N SER A 112 -0.34 -11.25 9.36
CA SER A 112 -1.56 -12.05 9.41
C SER A 112 -2.11 -12.26 10.82
N THR A 113 -1.25 -12.21 11.84
CA THR A 113 -1.64 -12.42 13.25
C THR A 113 -1.81 -11.12 14.05
N GLY A 114 -1.27 -9.99 13.55
CA GLY A 114 -1.24 -8.72 14.29
C GLY A 114 -0.23 -8.68 15.45
N LEU A 115 0.64 -9.69 15.56
CA LEU A 115 1.69 -9.71 16.58
C LEU A 115 2.82 -8.73 16.22
N GLU A 116 3.31 -7.99 17.19
CA GLU A 116 4.44 -7.06 17.00
C GLU A 116 5.65 -7.74 16.37
N LEU A 117 6.26 -7.09 15.37
CA LEU A 117 7.53 -7.51 14.79
C LEU A 117 8.65 -6.65 15.37
N TRP A 118 9.54 -7.25 16.16
CA TRP A 118 10.72 -6.56 16.75
C TRP A 118 10.37 -5.34 17.60
N GLY A 119 9.19 -5.32 18.23
CA GLY A 119 8.69 -4.18 18.99
C GLY A 119 8.03 -3.08 18.14
N TYR A 120 7.90 -3.29 16.83
CA TYR A 120 7.10 -2.43 15.95
C TYR A 120 5.66 -2.93 15.93
N PRO A 121 4.66 -2.06 16.21
CA PRO A 121 3.25 -2.41 16.08
C PRO A 121 2.89 -2.85 14.66
N VAL A 122 2.05 -3.86 14.55
CA VAL A 122 1.63 -4.46 13.27
C VAL A 122 0.12 -4.31 13.11
N HIS A 123 -0.32 -3.83 11.96
CA HIS A 123 -1.72 -3.75 11.61
C HIS A 123 -2.15 -5.05 10.91
N GLN A 124 -2.97 -5.84 11.61
CA GLN A 124 -3.43 -7.14 11.14
C GLN A 124 -4.22 -7.05 9.84
N GLY A 125 -4.05 -8.05 8.97
CA GLY A 125 -4.85 -8.27 7.76
C GLY A 125 -4.41 -9.50 7.00
N ALA A 126 -5.13 -9.84 5.93
CA ALA A 126 -4.80 -10.97 5.09
C ALA A 126 -3.48 -10.75 4.32
N VAL A 127 -2.72 -11.82 4.18
CA VAL A 127 -1.43 -11.85 3.50
C VAL A 127 -1.42 -12.93 2.43
N LEU A 128 -1.06 -12.56 1.20
CA LEU A 128 -0.76 -13.52 0.13
C LEU A 128 0.76 -13.64 -0.05
N TYR A 129 1.29 -14.84 0.06
CA TYR A 129 2.69 -15.12 -0.23
C TYR A 129 2.82 -16.03 -1.47
N LEU A 130 3.24 -15.45 -2.59
CA LEU A 130 3.59 -16.16 -3.82
C LEU A 130 5.02 -16.71 -3.68
N ALA A 131 5.14 -17.94 -3.19
CA ALA A 131 6.41 -18.64 -2.96
C ALA A 131 6.84 -19.45 -4.20
N LEU A 132 7.18 -18.77 -5.29
CA LEU A 132 7.31 -19.33 -6.64
C LEU A 132 8.59 -20.15 -6.88
N GLU A 133 9.49 -20.20 -5.90
CA GLU A 133 10.70 -21.04 -5.91
C GLU A 133 10.61 -22.21 -4.92
N ASP A 134 9.45 -22.38 -4.28
CA ASP A 134 9.21 -23.42 -3.27
C ASP A 134 8.19 -24.47 -3.74
N ASP A 135 8.05 -25.52 -2.96
CA ASP A 135 6.94 -26.48 -3.01
C ASP A 135 6.22 -26.53 -1.65
N HIS A 136 5.01 -27.10 -1.62
CA HIS A 136 4.18 -27.14 -0.42
C HIS A 136 4.86 -27.87 0.75
N ARG A 137 5.62 -28.94 0.50
CA ARG A 137 6.32 -29.68 1.54
C ARG A 137 7.42 -28.83 2.19
N ARG A 138 8.24 -28.17 1.37
CA ARG A 138 9.31 -27.29 1.88
C ARG A 138 8.74 -26.11 2.65
N LEU A 139 7.60 -25.54 2.19
CA LEU A 139 6.88 -24.50 2.92
C LEU A 139 6.38 -25.03 4.26
N GLN A 140 5.73 -26.18 4.29
CA GLN A 140 5.24 -26.82 5.52
C GLN A 140 6.38 -27.04 6.52
N ASP A 141 7.47 -27.69 6.10
CA ASP A 141 8.63 -27.97 6.95
C ASP A 141 9.25 -26.66 7.50
N ARG A 142 9.34 -25.61 6.66
CA ARG A 142 9.87 -24.30 7.05
C ARG A 142 8.97 -23.63 8.08
N LEU A 143 7.68 -23.53 7.81
CA LEU A 143 6.72 -22.87 8.70
C LEU A 143 6.62 -23.59 10.04
N PHE A 144 6.56 -24.91 10.01
CA PHE A 144 6.57 -25.72 11.24
C PHE A 144 7.84 -25.49 12.07
N ARG A 145 9.01 -25.40 11.42
CA ARG A 145 10.26 -25.10 12.12
C ARG A 145 10.26 -23.69 12.72
N MET A 146 9.69 -22.70 12.01
CA MET A 146 9.66 -21.32 12.45
C MET A 146 8.66 -21.07 13.57
N PHE A 147 7.44 -21.58 13.43
CA PHE A 147 6.29 -21.21 14.27
C PHE A 147 5.72 -22.39 15.08
N GLY A 148 6.21 -23.61 14.83
CA GLY A 148 5.68 -24.81 15.51
C GLY A 148 4.29 -25.15 15.04
N THR A 149 3.37 -25.36 15.97
CA THR A 149 1.95 -25.67 15.68
C THR A 149 1.06 -24.44 15.62
N GLU A 150 1.61 -23.24 15.83
CA GLU A 150 0.86 -22.00 15.73
C GLU A 150 0.57 -21.70 14.26
N SER A 151 -0.69 -21.67 13.89
CA SER A 151 -1.15 -21.35 12.54
C SER A 151 -1.73 -19.96 12.46
N ALA A 152 -1.82 -19.42 11.25
CA ALA A 152 -2.45 -18.13 10.96
C ALA A 152 -3.45 -18.33 9.81
N ASP A 153 -4.73 -18.09 10.09
CA ASP A 153 -5.82 -18.31 9.13
C ASP A 153 -5.79 -17.29 7.97
N ASN A 154 -5.20 -16.12 8.20
CA ASN A 154 -5.09 -15.04 7.22
C ASN A 154 -3.76 -15.02 6.45
N LEU A 155 -2.97 -16.11 6.49
CA LEU A 155 -1.72 -16.24 5.74
C LEU A 155 -1.85 -17.30 4.65
N TYR A 156 -1.94 -16.84 3.41
CA TYR A 156 -2.19 -17.67 2.24
C TYR A 156 -0.92 -17.86 1.42
N PHE A 157 -0.70 -19.07 0.91
CA PHE A 157 0.47 -19.40 0.08
C PHE A 157 0.04 -19.90 -1.29
N SER A 158 0.76 -19.45 -2.33
CA SER A 158 0.71 -20.06 -3.65
C SER A 158 2.12 -20.34 -4.16
N ILE A 159 2.34 -21.51 -4.71
CA ILE A 159 3.59 -21.90 -5.38
C ILE A 159 3.54 -21.67 -6.90
N TYR A 160 2.44 -21.13 -7.37
CA TYR A 160 2.19 -20.82 -8.77
C TYR A 160 1.53 -19.45 -8.92
N ALA A 161 2.00 -18.70 -9.91
CA ALA A 161 1.35 -17.48 -10.39
C ALA A 161 1.55 -17.36 -11.90
N LYS A 162 0.63 -16.67 -12.58
CA LYS A 162 0.82 -16.24 -13.95
C LYS A 162 1.88 -15.14 -14.03
N GLN A 163 2.31 -14.81 -15.25
CA GLN A 163 3.22 -13.69 -15.47
C GLN A 163 2.44 -12.38 -15.57
N LEU A 164 3.14 -11.29 -15.31
CA LEU A 164 2.65 -9.94 -15.52
C LEU A 164 2.28 -9.75 -16.99
N GLY A 165 1.12 -9.14 -17.28
CA GLY A 165 0.60 -9.05 -18.65
C GLY A 165 0.00 -10.35 -19.22
N ALA A 166 0.10 -11.47 -18.49
CA ALA A 166 -0.47 -12.77 -18.88
C ALA A 166 -1.47 -13.32 -17.84
N GLY A 167 -2.00 -12.45 -16.96
CA GLY A 167 -3.07 -12.75 -16.02
C GLY A 167 -2.67 -12.78 -14.56
N LEU A 168 -1.49 -12.25 -14.19
CA LEU A 168 -1.11 -12.06 -12.77
C LEU A 168 -2.01 -11.01 -12.12
N GLU A 169 -2.25 -9.91 -12.81
CA GLU A 169 -3.04 -8.79 -12.32
C GLU A 169 -4.46 -9.23 -11.95
N GLU A 170 -5.08 -10.06 -12.80
CA GLU A 170 -6.41 -10.64 -12.56
C GLU A 170 -6.39 -11.61 -11.36
N GLN A 171 -5.32 -12.40 -11.21
CA GLN A 171 -5.17 -13.29 -10.06
C GLN A 171 -5.05 -12.50 -8.74
N LEU A 172 -4.24 -11.43 -8.73
CA LEU A 172 -4.08 -10.58 -7.56
C LEU A 172 -5.37 -9.83 -7.23
N LYS A 173 -6.05 -9.28 -8.26
CA LYS A 173 -7.34 -8.60 -8.09
C LYS A 173 -8.41 -9.54 -7.53
N TRP A 174 -8.50 -10.75 -8.05
CA TRP A 174 -9.43 -11.75 -7.53
C TRP A 174 -9.15 -12.06 -6.06
N PHE A 175 -7.87 -12.25 -5.68
CA PHE A 175 -7.51 -12.50 -4.28
C PHE A 175 -7.92 -11.37 -3.35
N VAL A 176 -7.66 -10.11 -3.73
CA VAL A 176 -8.04 -8.93 -2.92
C VAL A 176 -9.56 -8.79 -2.82
N GLN A 177 -10.32 -9.18 -3.84
CA GLN A 177 -11.79 -9.18 -3.79
C GLN A 177 -12.34 -10.24 -2.84
N GLU A 178 -11.75 -11.44 -2.80
CA GLU A 178 -12.10 -12.51 -1.86
C GLU A 178 -11.66 -12.20 -0.42
N HIS A 179 -10.58 -11.41 -0.26
CA HIS A 179 -10.00 -11.00 1.02
C HIS A 179 -9.88 -9.48 1.12
N PRO A 180 -10.98 -8.75 1.39
CA PRO A 180 -10.99 -7.27 1.39
C PRO A 180 -10.09 -6.64 2.47
N ASP A 181 -9.72 -7.40 3.49
CA ASP A 181 -8.78 -7.02 4.55
C ASP A 181 -7.32 -7.27 4.17
N THR A 182 -7.02 -7.59 2.90
CA THR A 182 -5.63 -7.79 2.41
C THR A 182 -4.78 -6.55 2.69
N ARG A 183 -3.63 -6.76 3.34
CA ARG A 183 -2.66 -5.71 3.61
C ARG A 183 -1.33 -5.90 2.92
N LEU A 184 -0.94 -7.15 2.70
CA LEU A 184 0.38 -7.47 2.19
C LEU A 184 0.31 -8.59 1.14
N ILE A 185 0.98 -8.36 0.01
CA ILE A 185 1.27 -9.42 -0.97
C ILE A 185 2.78 -9.51 -1.13
N ILE A 186 3.33 -10.70 -0.93
CA ILE A 186 4.75 -11.02 -1.09
C ILE A 186 4.94 -11.80 -2.38
N ILE A 187 5.84 -11.35 -3.26
CA ILE A 187 6.20 -12.06 -4.50
C ILE A 187 7.66 -12.53 -4.40
N ASP A 188 7.87 -13.81 -4.18
CA ASP A 188 9.19 -14.44 -4.06
C ASP A 188 9.40 -15.50 -5.16
N THR A 189 10.02 -15.12 -6.28
CA THR A 189 10.73 -13.88 -6.61
C THR A 189 10.08 -13.11 -7.75
N LEU A 190 10.35 -11.81 -7.83
CA LEU A 190 9.93 -10.93 -8.94
C LEU A 190 10.29 -11.53 -10.30
N GLN A 191 11.45 -12.19 -10.42
CA GLN A 191 11.92 -12.81 -11.67
C GLN A 191 10.93 -13.86 -12.23
N LYS A 192 10.16 -14.54 -11.38
CA LYS A 192 9.23 -15.60 -11.80
C LYS A 192 7.95 -15.06 -12.43
N VAL A 193 7.59 -13.83 -12.12
CA VAL A 193 6.37 -13.19 -12.64
C VAL A 193 6.63 -12.21 -13.78
N ARG A 194 7.89 -11.95 -14.12
CA ARG A 194 8.25 -11.10 -15.28
C ARG A 194 7.91 -11.81 -16.59
N GLU A 195 7.50 -11.04 -17.59
CA GLU A 195 7.26 -11.55 -18.93
C GLU A 195 8.49 -12.24 -19.52
N SER A 196 8.31 -13.41 -20.10
CA SER A 196 9.35 -14.19 -20.77
C SER A 196 9.41 -13.82 -22.25
N GLY A 197 9.81 -12.59 -22.61
CA GLY A 197 9.62 -12.15 -23.99
C GLY A 197 10.60 -11.12 -24.55
N GLY A 198 11.74 -10.86 -23.93
CA GLY A 198 12.71 -9.95 -24.50
C GLY A 198 14.12 -10.21 -23.99
N ASP A 199 15.08 -10.33 -24.90
CA ASP A 199 16.52 -10.49 -24.64
C ASP A 199 17.17 -9.25 -23.99
N THR A 200 16.39 -8.23 -23.63
CA THR A 200 16.92 -6.97 -23.11
C THR A 200 16.29 -6.62 -21.76
N TYR A 201 17.01 -6.93 -20.69
CA TYR A 201 16.85 -6.24 -19.42
C TYR A 201 17.21 -4.77 -19.63
N SER A 202 16.22 -3.96 -20.02
CA SER A 202 16.39 -2.53 -20.21
C SER A 202 15.83 -1.77 -19.01
N TYR A 203 16.34 -0.57 -18.80
CA TYR A 203 15.79 0.35 -17.79
C TYR A 203 14.29 0.55 -17.96
N ALA A 204 13.81 0.72 -19.20
CA ALA A 204 12.39 0.91 -19.51
C ALA A 204 11.53 -0.31 -19.10
N SER A 205 11.99 -1.53 -19.42
CA SER A 205 11.28 -2.77 -19.03
C SER A 205 11.22 -2.95 -17.52
N ASP A 206 12.32 -2.70 -16.80
CA ASP A 206 12.36 -2.77 -15.35
C ASP A 206 11.41 -1.75 -14.70
N TYR A 207 11.43 -0.53 -15.22
CA TYR A 207 10.59 0.56 -14.76
C TYR A 207 9.09 0.24 -14.99
N GLU A 208 8.73 -0.29 -16.16
CA GLU A 208 7.36 -0.63 -16.52
C GLU A 208 6.79 -1.73 -15.61
N VAL A 209 7.55 -2.78 -15.33
CA VAL A 209 7.15 -3.88 -14.44
C VAL A 209 6.77 -3.34 -13.06
N ILE A 210 7.62 -2.51 -12.46
CA ILE A 210 7.34 -1.93 -11.14
C ILE A 210 6.17 -0.96 -11.21
N THR A 211 6.06 -0.16 -12.29
CA THR A 211 4.95 0.79 -12.47
C THR A 211 3.59 0.10 -12.51
N LYS A 212 3.46 -1.04 -13.23
CA LYS A 212 2.22 -1.83 -13.27
C LYS A 212 1.86 -2.38 -11.88
N LEU A 213 2.84 -2.99 -11.19
CA LEU A 213 2.63 -3.52 -9.84
C LEU A 213 2.32 -2.40 -8.83
N LYS A 214 2.98 -1.24 -8.97
CA LYS A 214 2.70 -0.08 -8.13
C LYS A 214 1.30 0.47 -8.34
N ALA A 215 0.84 0.57 -9.58
CA ALA A 215 -0.53 1.00 -9.88
C ALA A 215 -1.55 0.11 -9.17
N PHE A 216 -1.35 -1.22 -9.19
CA PHE A 216 -2.18 -2.17 -8.45
C PHE A 216 -2.13 -1.95 -6.93
N ALA A 217 -0.94 -1.78 -6.34
CA ALA A 217 -0.79 -1.54 -4.91
C ALA A 217 -1.48 -0.23 -4.47
N ASP A 218 -1.32 0.83 -5.27
CA ASP A 218 -1.91 2.14 -5.02
C ASP A 218 -3.45 2.11 -5.13
N GLU A 219 -3.99 1.38 -6.13
CA GLU A 219 -5.44 1.20 -6.32
C GLU A 219 -6.09 0.53 -5.11
N HIS A 220 -5.45 -0.50 -4.58
CA HIS A 220 -6.02 -1.29 -3.48
C HIS A 220 -5.55 -0.85 -2.08
N GLY A 221 -4.62 0.11 -1.99
CA GLY A 221 -4.10 0.60 -0.70
C GLY A 221 -3.32 -0.44 0.10
N ILE A 222 -2.67 -1.40 -0.57
CA ILE A 222 -1.93 -2.53 0.01
C ILE A 222 -0.42 -2.38 -0.17
N CYS A 223 0.33 -3.21 0.52
CA CYS A 223 1.78 -3.35 0.31
C CYS A 223 2.09 -4.51 -0.64
N LEU A 224 2.89 -4.25 -1.66
CA LEU A 224 3.57 -5.28 -2.46
C LEU A 224 5.05 -5.35 -2.05
N LEU A 225 5.48 -6.51 -1.57
CA LEU A 225 6.88 -6.76 -1.20
C LEU A 225 7.50 -7.72 -2.21
N LEU A 226 8.37 -7.17 -3.08
CA LEU A 226 8.91 -7.87 -4.25
C LEU A 226 10.33 -8.38 -3.93
N VAL A 227 10.48 -9.69 -3.79
CA VAL A 227 11.78 -10.29 -3.51
C VAL A 227 12.63 -10.33 -4.77
N HIS A 228 13.86 -9.82 -4.66
CA HIS A 228 14.81 -9.77 -5.76
C HIS A 228 16.24 -10.09 -5.29
N HIS A 229 17.18 -10.20 -6.24
CA HIS A 229 18.57 -10.54 -5.97
C HIS A 229 19.51 -9.34 -6.13
N THR A 230 20.65 -9.37 -5.44
CA THR A 230 21.75 -8.43 -5.66
C THR A 230 22.68 -8.90 -6.79
N ARG A 231 23.31 -7.94 -7.48
CA ARG A 231 24.47 -8.20 -8.35
C ARG A 231 25.68 -8.61 -7.52
N LYS A 232 26.65 -9.25 -8.16
CA LYS A 232 27.90 -9.65 -7.50
C LYS A 232 28.91 -8.50 -7.36
N GLN A 233 28.69 -7.39 -8.07
CA GLN A 233 29.58 -6.23 -8.05
C GLN A 233 29.33 -5.42 -6.76
N GLN A 234 30.42 -4.97 -6.14
CA GLN A 234 30.36 -3.99 -5.05
C GLN A 234 30.12 -2.61 -5.65
N ALA A 235 29.29 -1.80 -5.01
CA ALA A 235 29.03 -0.41 -5.35
C ALA A 235 29.28 0.48 -4.13
N GLU A 236 29.56 1.76 -4.34
CA GLU A 236 29.72 2.73 -3.26
C GLU A 236 28.40 2.92 -2.52
N ASP A 237 27.29 3.05 -3.24
CA ASP A 237 25.95 2.95 -2.67
C ASP A 237 25.51 1.48 -2.68
N LYS A 238 25.10 0.98 -1.52
CA LYS A 238 24.65 -0.41 -1.33
C LYS A 238 23.41 -0.73 -2.16
N PHE A 239 22.53 0.25 -2.39
CA PHE A 239 21.30 0.06 -3.18
C PHE A 239 21.61 -0.08 -4.67
N ASP A 240 22.75 0.43 -5.17
CA ASP A 240 23.22 0.19 -6.53
C ASP A 240 23.59 -1.29 -6.81
N MET A 241 23.70 -2.10 -5.77
CA MET A 241 23.88 -3.56 -5.90
C MET A 241 22.59 -4.29 -6.31
N ILE A 242 21.45 -3.64 -6.36
CA ILE A 242 20.20 -4.27 -6.79
C ILE A 242 20.37 -4.78 -8.21
N SER A 243 20.05 -6.07 -8.43
CA SER A 243 20.14 -6.70 -9.75
C SER A 243 19.10 -6.09 -10.69
N GLY A 244 19.42 -5.95 -11.97
CA GLY A 244 18.57 -5.24 -12.93
C GLY A 244 19.13 -3.84 -13.18
N THR A 245 18.30 -2.91 -13.53
CA THR A 245 18.67 -1.51 -13.75
C THR A 245 18.22 -0.64 -12.58
N ASN A 246 18.72 0.59 -12.49
CA ASN A 246 18.22 1.58 -11.52
C ASN A 246 16.73 1.91 -11.75
N GLY A 247 16.12 1.39 -12.84
CA GLY A 247 14.70 1.49 -13.12
C GLY A 247 13.82 0.79 -12.07
N LEU A 248 14.26 -0.35 -11.51
CA LEU A 248 13.51 -1.04 -10.46
C LEU A 248 13.39 -0.19 -9.19
N LEU A 249 14.52 0.33 -8.71
CA LEU A 249 14.54 1.15 -7.49
C LEU A 249 13.84 2.50 -7.73
N GLY A 250 14.08 3.12 -8.89
CA GLY A 250 13.50 4.43 -9.22
C GLY A 250 11.95 4.43 -9.29
N ALA A 251 11.34 3.32 -9.68
CA ALA A 251 9.89 3.16 -9.76
C ALA A 251 9.25 2.71 -8.44
N ALA A 252 9.98 1.98 -7.59
CA ALA A 252 9.49 1.52 -6.29
C ALA A 252 9.33 2.65 -5.27
N ASP A 253 8.51 2.44 -4.24
CA ASP A 253 8.36 3.36 -3.12
C ASP A 253 9.50 3.25 -2.10
N GLY A 254 10.21 2.12 -2.10
CA GLY A 254 11.39 1.92 -1.29
C GLY A 254 12.02 0.55 -1.48
N ALA A 255 13.08 0.31 -0.73
CA ALA A 255 13.80 -0.95 -0.78
C ALA A 255 14.34 -1.35 0.60
N PHE A 256 14.39 -2.67 0.81
CA PHE A 256 14.97 -3.36 1.94
C PHE A 256 16.15 -4.18 1.44
N LEU A 257 17.34 -3.95 1.95
CA LEU A 257 18.55 -4.65 1.54
C LEU A 257 19.09 -5.49 2.69
N LEU A 258 18.92 -6.83 2.60
CA LEU A 258 19.41 -7.79 3.57
C LEU A 258 20.81 -8.27 3.21
N GLN A 259 21.79 -7.98 4.07
CA GLN A 259 23.20 -8.30 3.87
C GLN A 259 23.78 -9.07 5.07
N LYS A 260 24.64 -10.04 4.81
CA LYS A 260 25.50 -10.70 5.80
C LYS A 260 26.95 -10.36 5.52
N GLU A 261 27.75 -10.13 6.56
CA GLU A 261 29.19 -9.95 6.39
C GLU A 261 29.87 -11.21 5.85
N ARG A 262 29.46 -12.36 6.37
CA ARG A 262 29.94 -13.68 5.93
C ARG A 262 28.77 -14.61 5.76
N ARG A 263 28.86 -15.52 4.78
CA ARG A 263 27.80 -16.51 4.53
C ARG A 263 27.45 -17.38 5.75
N THR A 264 28.43 -17.68 6.58
CA THR A 264 28.30 -18.49 7.78
C THR A 264 27.78 -17.72 8.99
N SER A 265 27.74 -16.39 8.93
CA SER A 265 27.25 -15.56 10.03
C SER A 265 25.74 -15.76 10.25
N ASN A 266 25.31 -15.80 11.50
CA ASN A 266 23.91 -15.73 11.87
C ASN A 266 23.42 -14.28 11.97
N THR A 267 24.31 -13.30 11.93
CA THR A 267 24.01 -11.87 11.94
C THR A 267 23.82 -11.33 10.53
N ALA A 268 22.94 -10.36 10.38
CA ALA A 268 22.70 -9.64 9.12
C ALA A 268 22.39 -8.17 9.41
N MET A 269 22.62 -7.33 8.41
CA MET A 269 22.16 -5.94 8.38
C MET A 269 20.99 -5.85 7.40
N LEU A 270 19.95 -5.13 7.81
CA LEU A 270 18.83 -4.77 6.96
C LEU A 270 18.83 -3.25 6.80
N ASP A 271 19.30 -2.78 5.66
CA ASP A 271 19.23 -1.36 5.28
C ASP A 271 17.87 -1.11 4.61
N ILE A 272 17.20 -0.04 5.00
CA ILE A 272 15.86 0.33 4.55
C ILE A 272 15.88 1.76 4.06
N SER A 273 15.36 2.02 2.86
CA SER A 273 15.20 3.36 2.31
C SER A 273 13.89 3.46 1.54
N GLY A 274 13.18 4.58 1.64
CA GLY A 274 11.91 4.78 0.97
C GLY A 274 11.48 6.24 0.90
N ARG A 275 10.48 6.54 0.05
CA ARG A 275 9.99 7.91 -0.20
C ARG A 275 9.33 8.53 1.02
N ASP A 276 8.51 7.74 1.73
CA ASP A 276 7.66 8.22 2.81
C ASP A 276 8.10 7.69 4.18
N GLN A 277 9.31 7.16 4.26
CA GLN A 277 9.88 6.62 5.48
C GLN A 277 11.33 7.09 5.68
N GLN A 278 11.73 7.12 6.92
CA GLN A 278 13.09 7.47 7.28
C GLN A 278 14.04 6.32 6.95
N ASP A 279 15.25 6.64 6.43
CA ASP A 279 16.28 5.64 6.21
C ASP A 279 16.68 4.99 7.54
N GLN A 280 16.79 3.67 7.55
CA GLN A 280 17.06 2.88 8.74
C GLN A 280 18.10 1.80 8.47
N ARG A 281 18.84 1.45 9.50
CA ARG A 281 19.66 0.23 9.53
C ARG A 281 19.33 -0.58 10.75
N LEU A 282 18.91 -1.82 10.53
CA LEU A 282 18.58 -2.78 11.55
C LEU A 282 19.64 -3.89 11.57
N TYR A 283 20.12 -4.24 12.77
CA TYR A 283 21.01 -5.36 12.97
C TYR A 283 20.20 -6.54 13.49
N LEU A 284 20.23 -7.61 12.72
CA LEU A 284 19.41 -8.80 12.94
C LEU A 284 20.29 -10.01 13.25
N THR A 285 19.86 -10.84 14.18
CA THR A 285 20.42 -12.16 14.42
C THR A 285 19.38 -13.23 14.14
N ARG A 286 19.78 -14.27 13.40
CA ARG A 286 18.91 -15.38 13.07
C ARG A 286 19.06 -16.48 14.13
N ASN A 287 17.96 -16.83 14.79
CA ASN A 287 17.90 -17.98 15.67
C ASN A 287 18.20 -19.28 14.90
N GLU A 288 19.09 -20.11 15.39
CA GLU A 288 19.56 -21.35 14.70
C GLU A 288 18.50 -22.45 14.70
N GLU A 289 17.67 -22.53 15.73
CA GLU A 289 16.65 -23.57 15.87
C GLU A 289 15.41 -23.25 15.05
N ARG A 290 14.84 -22.06 15.28
CA ARG A 290 13.59 -21.62 14.64
C ARG A 290 13.80 -20.89 13.33
N LEU A 291 15.02 -20.46 13.00
CA LEU A 291 15.37 -19.71 11.79
C LEU A 291 14.66 -18.35 11.64
N ILE A 292 14.05 -17.84 12.70
CA ILE A 292 13.47 -16.50 12.76
C ILE A 292 14.55 -15.44 13.02
N TRP A 293 14.30 -14.25 12.53
CA TRP A 293 15.18 -13.10 12.74
C TRP A 293 14.72 -12.31 13.96
N THR A 294 15.66 -11.95 14.81
CA THR A 294 15.46 -11.09 15.98
C THR A 294 16.24 -9.80 15.79
N LEU A 295 15.67 -8.67 16.20
CA LEU A 295 16.33 -7.37 16.18
C LEU A 295 17.27 -7.27 17.38
N GLU A 296 18.54 -6.97 17.15
CA GLU A 296 19.52 -6.67 18.20
C GLU A 296 19.56 -5.18 18.49
N ARG A 297 19.63 -4.37 17.43
CA ARG A 297 19.65 -2.90 17.54
C ARG A 297 19.25 -2.23 16.23
N ALA A 298 18.78 -1.01 16.33
CA ALA A 298 18.59 -0.09 15.21
C ALA A 298 19.62 1.05 15.32
N GLU A 299 20.24 1.45 14.19
CA GLU A 299 21.15 2.60 14.17
C GLU A 299 20.41 3.93 14.14
N THR A 300 19.24 3.94 13.48
CA THR A 300 18.42 5.13 13.34
C THR A 300 17.28 5.07 14.34
N GLU A 301 17.22 6.06 15.24
CA GLU A 301 16.03 6.27 16.05
C GLU A 301 14.94 6.87 15.15
N LEU A 302 13.80 6.20 15.09
CA LEU A 302 12.65 6.73 14.35
C LEU A 302 12.22 8.03 15.00
N TRP A 303 12.18 9.10 14.21
CA TRP A 303 11.57 10.32 14.65
C TRP A 303 10.07 10.09 14.84
N LYS A 304 9.61 10.16 16.08
CA LYS A 304 8.18 10.13 16.38
C LYS A 304 7.65 11.55 16.29
N GLU A 305 6.68 11.76 15.40
CA GLU A 305 5.97 13.02 15.35
C GLU A 305 5.37 13.30 16.74
N PRO A 306 5.64 14.46 17.35
CA PRO A 306 5.06 14.77 18.65
C PRO A 306 3.53 14.76 18.55
N PRO A 307 2.81 14.40 19.63
CA PRO A 307 1.36 14.39 19.63
C PRO A 307 0.79 15.71 19.13
N ASP A 308 -0.17 15.64 18.21
CA ASP A 308 -0.82 16.84 17.70
C ASP A 308 -1.76 17.42 18.77
N PRO A 309 -1.47 18.62 19.32
CA PRO A 309 -2.25 19.16 20.43
C PRO A 309 -3.72 19.41 20.07
N VAL A 310 -4.03 19.64 18.79
CA VAL A 310 -5.41 19.81 18.33
C VAL A 310 -6.15 18.48 18.34
N LEU A 311 -5.53 17.41 17.86
CA LEU A 311 -6.13 16.06 17.88
C LEU A 311 -6.29 15.57 19.33
N ALA A 312 -5.32 15.80 20.19
CA ALA A 312 -5.42 15.48 21.61
C ALA A 312 -6.56 16.23 22.31
N ALA A 313 -6.74 17.52 21.98
CA ALA A 313 -7.85 18.31 22.52
C ALA A 313 -9.23 17.80 22.04
N ILE A 314 -9.32 17.34 20.77
CA ILE A 314 -10.55 16.71 20.26
C ILE A 314 -10.80 15.36 20.95
N ALA A 315 -9.77 14.56 21.18
CA ALA A 315 -9.90 13.31 21.91
C ALA A 315 -10.37 13.52 23.36
N ALA A 316 -10.00 14.62 23.98
CA ALA A 316 -10.53 15.01 25.29
C ALA A 316 -11.99 15.50 25.25
N LEU A 317 -12.47 16.00 24.10
CA LEU A 317 -13.85 16.44 23.91
C LEU A 317 -14.79 15.28 23.56
N VAL A 318 -14.28 14.29 22.80
CA VAL A 318 -15.07 13.13 22.34
C VAL A 318 -14.62 11.90 23.11
N THR A 319 -15.43 11.52 24.12
CA THR A 319 -15.13 10.46 25.08
C THR A 319 -16.20 9.38 25.05
N ALA A 320 -16.01 8.28 25.79
CA ALA A 320 -17.03 7.24 25.94
C ALA A 320 -18.34 7.76 26.56
N GLU A 321 -18.27 8.82 27.40
CA GLU A 321 -19.44 9.46 28.01
C GLU A 321 -20.14 10.41 27.04
N GLN A 322 -19.37 11.02 26.10
CA GLN A 322 -19.86 11.89 25.05
C GLN A 322 -19.28 11.45 23.70
N PRO A 323 -19.82 10.37 23.10
CA PRO A 323 -19.19 9.72 21.93
C PRO A 323 -19.36 10.48 20.63
N GLN A 324 -20.07 11.60 20.63
CA GLN A 324 -20.33 12.42 19.44
C GLN A 324 -20.24 13.91 19.77
N TRP A 325 -19.68 14.66 18.83
CA TRP A 325 -19.72 16.12 18.82
C TRP A 325 -20.03 16.60 17.40
N SER A 326 -20.88 17.62 17.28
CA SER A 326 -21.19 18.25 15.99
C SER A 326 -21.36 19.76 16.16
N GLY A 327 -20.84 20.51 15.20
CA GLY A 327 -20.94 21.99 15.21
C GLY A 327 -20.14 22.62 14.07
N THR A 328 -20.09 23.95 14.04
CA THR A 328 -19.28 24.70 13.09
C THR A 328 -17.81 24.75 13.52
N ALA A 329 -16.91 25.04 12.57
CA ALA A 329 -15.50 25.24 12.90
C ALA A 329 -15.27 26.40 13.89
N THR A 330 -16.14 27.41 13.90
CA THR A 330 -16.06 28.51 14.86
C THR A 330 -16.42 28.03 16.27
N GLU A 331 -17.47 27.23 16.41
CA GLU A 331 -17.84 26.64 17.69
C GLU A 331 -16.79 25.69 18.22
N LEU A 332 -16.15 24.90 17.34
CA LEU A 332 -15.06 24.01 17.72
C LEU A 332 -13.83 24.79 18.21
N VAL A 333 -13.43 25.86 17.50
CA VAL A 333 -12.34 26.73 17.97
C VAL A 333 -12.62 27.30 19.37
N ALA A 334 -13.88 27.73 19.62
CA ALA A 334 -14.30 28.24 20.93
C ALA A 334 -14.29 27.11 22.00
N ALA A 335 -14.86 25.95 21.68
CA ALA A 335 -14.93 24.81 22.60
C ALA A 335 -13.56 24.31 23.03
N LEU A 336 -12.58 24.30 22.10
CA LEU A 336 -11.20 23.86 22.37
C LEU A 336 -10.28 24.99 22.87
N GLY A 337 -10.77 26.27 22.94
CA GLY A 337 -9.96 27.41 23.35
C GLY A 337 -8.76 27.71 22.44
N LEU A 338 -8.84 27.38 21.17
CA LEU A 338 -7.73 27.46 20.22
C LEU A 338 -7.52 28.90 19.70
N LYS A 339 -6.26 29.31 19.58
CA LYS A 339 -5.89 30.60 18.96
C LYS A 339 -5.61 30.43 17.47
N MET A 340 -6.61 29.97 16.70
CA MET A 340 -6.48 29.78 15.26
C MET A 340 -7.76 30.14 14.50
N LYS A 341 -7.62 30.40 13.19
CA LYS A 341 -8.78 30.70 12.34
C LYS A 341 -9.61 29.44 12.10
N PRO A 342 -10.97 29.52 12.08
CA PRO A 342 -11.83 28.36 11.82
C PRO A 342 -11.51 27.60 10.52
N ASN A 343 -11.21 28.32 9.44
CA ASN A 343 -10.84 27.70 8.17
C ASN A 343 -9.52 26.90 8.27
N ALA A 344 -8.52 27.45 9.00
CA ALA A 344 -7.26 26.74 9.21
C ALA A 344 -7.45 25.47 10.04
N LEU A 345 -8.36 25.49 11.02
CA LEU A 345 -8.74 24.29 11.78
C LEU A 345 -9.38 23.25 10.87
N SER A 346 -10.36 23.62 10.05
CA SER A 346 -11.02 22.69 9.12
C SER A 346 -10.03 22.04 8.15
N MET A 347 -9.13 22.81 7.54
CA MET A 347 -8.10 22.29 6.65
C MET A 347 -7.16 21.31 7.37
N ARG A 348 -6.71 21.65 8.58
CA ARG A 348 -5.88 20.77 9.41
C ARG A 348 -6.58 19.45 9.72
N LEU A 349 -7.87 19.50 10.07
CA LEU A 349 -8.67 18.32 10.38
C LEU A 349 -8.88 17.43 9.15
N ASN A 350 -9.15 18.02 7.98
CA ASN A 350 -9.27 17.26 6.73
C ASN A 350 -7.99 16.47 6.42
N VAL A 351 -6.81 17.11 6.57
CA VAL A 351 -5.50 16.47 6.35
C VAL A 351 -5.19 15.42 7.42
N ARG A 352 -5.63 15.64 8.66
CA ARG A 352 -5.31 14.78 9.81
C ARG A 352 -6.45 13.82 10.20
N ALA A 353 -7.49 13.72 9.38
CA ALA A 353 -8.65 12.85 9.67
C ALA A 353 -8.26 11.40 9.92
N GLY A 354 -7.38 10.84 9.08
CA GLY A 354 -6.88 9.50 9.24
C GLY A 354 -6.05 9.28 10.51
N LYS A 355 -5.25 10.28 10.91
CA LYS A 355 -4.48 10.23 12.16
C LYS A 355 -5.40 10.27 13.38
N LEU A 356 -6.46 11.10 13.34
CA LEU A 356 -7.45 11.16 14.40
C LEU A 356 -8.18 9.82 14.58
N GLN A 357 -8.53 9.15 13.49
CA GLN A 357 -9.14 7.83 13.54
C GLN A 357 -8.16 6.76 14.02
N GLY A 358 -6.91 6.75 13.49
CA GLY A 358 -5.93 5.72 13.83
C GLY A 358 -5.40 5.80 15.27
N GLU A 359 -5.16 7.02 15.79
CA GLU A 359 -4.58 7.21 17.12
C GLU A 359 -5.64 7.25 18.24
N TYR A 360 -6.85 7.76 17.94
CA TYR A 360 -7.86 8.04 18.96
C TYR A 360 -9.19 7.32 18.71
N GLY A 361 -9.33 6.58 17.60
CA GLY A 361 -10.58 5.90 17.25
C GLY A 361 -11.73 6.87 16.94
N ILE A 362 -11.44 8.11 16.55
CA ILE A 362 -12.44 9.15 16.32
C ILE A 362 -12.58 9.39 14.84
N ARG A 363 -13.76 9.07 14.29
CA ARG A 363 -14.13 9.38 12.91
C ARG A 363 -14.50 10.85 12.77
N TYR A 364 -13.90 11.51 11.80
CA TYR A 364 -14.17 12.90 11.44
C TYR A 364 -14.86 13.00 10.10
N GLU A 365 -15.93 13.79 10.04
CA GLU A 365 -16.66 14.10 8.80
C GLU A 365 -16.89 15.61 8.71
N SER A 366 -16.92 16.12 7.48
CA SER A 366 -17.17 17.54 7.21
C SER A 366 -18.22 17.68 6.10
N HIS A 367 -19.35 18.25 6.44
CA HIS A 367 -20.45 18.47 5.51
C HIS A 367 -20.65 19.98 5.26
N ARG A 368 -20.84 20.35 4.00
CA ARG A 368 -21.14 21.73 3.61
C ARG A 368 -22.61 21.82 3.20
N SER A 369 -23.37 22.68 3.85
CA SER A 369 -24.75 23.00 3.53
C SER A 369 -24.88 24.50 3.13
N HIS A 370 -26.08 24.94 2.69
CA HIS A 370 -26.35 26.35 2.47
C HIS A 370 -26.16 27.20 3.73
N ALA A 371 -26.33 26.63 4.92
CA ALA A 371 -26.12 27.29 6.21
C ALA A 371 -24.66 27.37 6.67
N GLY A 372 -23.72 26.71 5.95
CA GLY A 372 -22.30 26.69 6.28
C GLY A 372 -21.71 25.30 6.34
N ARG A 373 -20.48 25.20 6.84
CA ARG A 373 -19.75 23.91 7.02
C ARG A 373 -19.96 23.42 8.45
N THR A 374 -20.48 22.19 8.56
CA THR A 374 -20.63 21.46 9.82
C THR A 374 -19.56 20.38 9.93
N LEU A 375 -18.93 20.29 11.08
CA LEU A 375 -17.94 19.27 11.44
C LEU A 375 -18.61 18.28 12.40
N SER A 376 -18.36 17.00 12.22
CA SER A 376 -18.83 15.96 13.13
C SER A 376 -17.70 15.01 13.51
N PHE A 377 -17.69 14.61 14.76
CA PHE A 377 -16.77 13.62 15.32
C PHE A 377 -17.59 12.52 15.97
N THR A 378 -17.22 11.28 15.73
CA THR A 378 -17.87 10.11 16.31
C THR A 378 -16.79 9.14 16.80
N LEU A 379 -16.87 8.75 18.07
CA LEU A 379 -15.99 7.72 18.61
C LEU A 379 -16.43 6.35 18.06
N ASP A 380 -15.54 5.70 17.34
CA ASP A 380 -15.76 4.33 16.88
C ASP A 380 -15.69 3.40 18.11
N CYS A 381 -16.78 2.70 18.40
CA CYS A 381 -16.72 1.66 19.42
C CYS A 381 -15.74 0.57 18.97
N PRO A 382 -14.80 0.11 19.81
CA PRO A 382 -14.02 -1.07 19.49
C PRO A 382 -15.01 -2.20 19.20
N GLN A 383 -14.89 -2.80 18.01
CA GLN A 383 -15.61 -4.02 17.69
C GLN A 383 -15.16 -5.07 18.71
N ALA A 384 -16.12 -5.55 19.51
CA ALA A 384 -15.91 -6.55 20.55
C ALA A 384 -15.51 -7.89 19.96
#